data_f1c5ba3576ebbc4b480afe1a1ea4d074
#
_entry.id   f1c5ba3576ebbc4b480afe1a1ea4d074
#
_cell.length_a   1.000
_cell.length_b   1.000
_cell.length_c   1.000
_cell.angle_alpha   90.00
_cell.angle_beta   90.00
_cell.angle_gamma   90.00
#
_symmetry.space_group_name_H-M   'P 1'
#
loop_
_entity.id
_entity.type
_entity.pdbx_description
1 polymer ?
#
loop_
_entity_poly.entity_id
_entity_poly.type
_entity_poly.pdbx_seq_one_letter_code
_entity_poly.pdbx_strand_id
1 'polypeptide(L)'
;MLAGLFSLSYAADSAAPAVAGVPEVQEIVNHANRVAYYQGADGRANVSMAITDKQGRIRRTKFTILRKDEPPVNEGYAPDMYCGDQKFYVYFHLPADVNKMVFMVWKHPDGDDDRWLYLPALDLVKRIAAAEKRTSFVGSHFFYEDVSGRSINADEHELVETTDNYYILKNTPKDADSVEFAYYKMWIHRETFVIVKAEYYDKSGDKYREYAALEVQSIQGYPTVTKARMKDLRTDGNTVIEYSDVKYNIDLPEDVFTERYLRRPPLTYLR
;
A
#
# COMPACT_ATOMS: atom_id res chain seq x y z
N MET A 1 -26.40 -72.34 19.08
CA MET A 1 -25.09 -71.64 19.15
C MET A 1 -25.01 -70.75 17.93
N LEU A 2 -25.28 -69.49 18.12
CA LEU A 2 -25.15 -68.45 17.04
C LEU A 2 -23.79 -67.78 17.17
N ALA A 3 -22.99 -67.82 16.12
CA ALA A 3 -21.77 -67.08 16.01
C ALA A 3 -22.07 -65.73 15.30
N GLY A 4 -21.89 -64.62 16.05
CA GLY A 4 -22.02 -63.29 15.49
C GLY A 4 -20.75 -62.85 14.82
N LEU A 5 -20.85 -62.45 13.55
CA LEU A 5 -19.82 -61.82 12.77
C LEU A 5 -19.88 -60.30 13.01
N PHE A 6 -18.85 -59.73 13.64
CA PHE A 6 -18.64 -58.28 13.69
C PHE A 6 -17.83 -57.87 12.48
N SER A 7 -18.39 -57.09 11.56
CA SER A 7 -17.69 -56.40 10.50
C SER A 7 -17.23 -55.05 11.00
N LEU A 8 -15.90 -54.84 11.14
CA LEU A 8 -15.29 -53.52 11.32
C LEU A 8 -15.19 -52.87 9.94
N SER A 9 -15.95 -51.79 9.73
CA SER A 9 -15.75 -50.89 8.61
C SER A 9 -14.67 -49.89 8.98
N TYR A 10 -13.54 -50.00 8.33
CA TYR A 10 -12.47 -49.00 8.34
C TYR A 10 -12.86 -47.86 7.38
N ALA A 11 -13.25 -46.70 7.90
CA ALA A 11 -13.35 -45.49 7.14
C ALA A 11 -11.92 -44.93 7.02
N ALA A 12 -11.35 -45.04 5.85
CA ALA A 12 -10.09 -44.39 5.51
C ALA A 12 -10.37 -42.91 5.21
N ASP A 13 -10.13 -42.07 6.21
CA ASP A 13 -10.05 -40.62 6.03
C ASP A 13 -8.67 -40.33 5.41
N SER A 14 -8.63 -40.30 4.09
CA SER A 14 -7.42 -39.89 3.37
C SER A 14 -7.37 -38.38 3.25
N ALA A 15 -6.99 -37.70 4.32
CA ALA A 15 -6.45 -36.35 4.24
C ALA A 15 -5.19 -36.43 3.38
N ALA A 16 -5.19 -35.82 2.20
CA ALA A 16 -3.98 -35.64 1.40
C ALA A 16 -2.94 -34.92 2.26
N PRO A 17 -1.65 -35.32 2.18
CA PRO A 17 -0.61 -34.64 2.96
C PRO A 17 -0.55 -33.19 2.52
N ALA A 18 -0.72 -32.25 3.45
CA ALA A 18 -0.44 -30.85 3.24
C ALA A 18 1.00 -30.74 2.72
N VAL A 19 1.16 -30.17 1.55
CA VAL A 19 2.49 -29.85 1.01
C VAL A 19 3.09 -28.80 1.94
N ALA A 20 4.01 -29.23 2.78
CA ALA A 20 4.74 -28.30 3.66
C ALA A 20 5.44 -27.27 2.80
N GLY A 21 5.02 -25.98 2.87
CA GLY A 21 5.84 -24.92 2.33
C GLY A 21 5.19 -23.73 1.65
N VAL A 22 3.89 -23.72 1.31
CA VAL A 22 3.25 -22.53 0.73
C VAL A 22 2.24 -21.98 1.75
N PRO A 23 2.40 -20.72 2.23
CA PRO A 23 1.44 -20.09 3.14
C PRO A 23 0.05 -19.95 2.48
N GLU A 24 -0.98 -19.87 3.30
CA GLU A 24 -2.33 -19.55 2.84
C GLU A 24 -2.35 -18.17 2.14
N VAL A 25 -3.19 -18.01 1.12
CA VAL A 25 -3.26 -16.79 0.32
C VAL A 25 -3.44 -15.54 1.19
N GLN A 26 -4.32 -15.62 2.18
CA GLN A 26 -4.59 -14.49 3.08
C GLN A 26 -3.36 -14.15 3.95
N GLU A 27 -2.57 -15.13 4.33
CA GLU A 27 -1.32 -14.91 5.06
C GLU A 27 -0.30 -14.16 4.19
N ILE A 28 -0.13 -14.56 2.91
CA ILE A 28 0.75 -13.87 1.96
C ILE A 28 0.30 -12.41 1.78
N VAL A 29 -1.01 -12.18 1.61
CA VAL A 29 -1.59 -10.84 1.46
C VAL A 29 -1.35 -9.98 2.69
N ASN A 30 -1.61 -10.50 3.89
CA ASN A 30 -1.42 -9.79 5.14
C ASN A 30 0.05 -9.40 5.36
N HIS A 31 0.98 -10.34 5.13
CA HIS A 31 2.41 -10.05 5.24
C HIS A 31 2.87 -9.01 4.22
N ALA A 32 2.45 -9.11 2.96
CA ALA A 32 2.81 -8.16 1.92
C ALA A 32 2.24 -6.75 2.21
N ASN A 33 0.99 -6.65 2.65
CA ASN A 33 0.38 -5.38 3.06
C ASN A 33 1.13 -4.75 4.23
N ARG A 34 1.51 -5.56 5.22
CA ARG A 34 2.28 -5.11 6.35
C ARG A 34 3.66 -4.57 5.97
N VAL A 35 4.40 -5.30 5.15
CA VAL A 35 5.70 -4.85 4.65
C VAL A 35 5.57 -3.57 3.83
N ALA A 36 4.49 -3.40 3.08
CA ALA A 36 4.29 -2.21 2.27
C ALA A 36 3.91 -0.96 3.09
N TYR A 37 3.12 -1.11 4.18
CA TYR A 37 2.46 0.03 4.82
C TYR A 37 2.58 0.09 6.35
N TYR A 38 2.93 -1.00 7.05
CA TYR A 38 2.83 -1.11 8.52
C TYR A 38 4.16 -1.42 9.22
N GLN A 39 5.30 -1.13 8.60
CA GLN A 39 6.60 -1.35 9.23
C GLN A 39 6.89 -0.29 10.29
N GLY A 40 7.15 -0.73 11.53
CA GLY A 40 7.23 0.13 12.71
C GLY A 40 5.87 0.73 13.09
N ALA A 41 5.71 1.22 14.31
CA ALA A 41 4.47 1.87 14.79
C ALA A 41 4.25 3.22 14.13
N ASP A 42 5.31 3.91 13.74
CA ASP A 42 5.30 5.16 13.00
C ASP A 42 6.56 5.30 12.14
N GLY A 43 6.60 6.33 11.33
CA GLY A 43 7.80 6.59 10.53
C GLY A 43 7.75 7.88 9.74
N ARG A 44 8.93 8.23 9.22
CA ARG A 44 9.18 9.41 8.40
C ARG A 44 10.05 9.04 7.20
N ALA A 45 9.80 9.67 6.06
CA ALA A 45 10.70 9.65 4.92
C ALA A 45 10.71 10.99 4.19
N ASN A 46 11.85 11.38 3.63
CA ASN A 46 11.94 12.39 2.59
C ASN A 46 11.73 11.72 1.23
N VAL A 47 10.93 12.32 0.38
CA VAL A 47 10.53 11.73 -0.90
C VAL A 47 10.84 12.68 -2.04
N SER A 48 11.40 12.13 -3.11
CA SER A 48 11.60 12.81 -4.39
C SER A 48 10.86 12.04 -5.49
N MET A 49 9.98 12.72 -6.23
CA MET A 49 9.32 12.17 -7.41
C MET A 49 9.83 12.84 -8.67
N ALA A 50 10.17 12.05 -9.68
CA ALA A 50 10.44 12.49 -11.05
C ALA A 50 9.30 11.99 -11.95
N ILE A 51 8.43 12.91 -12.37
CA ILE A 51 7.27 12.65 -13.22
C ILE A 51 7.68 12.93 -14.65
N THR A 52 7.70 11.90 -15.49
CA THR A 52 8.09 11.99 -16.91
C THR A 52 6.87 11.79 -17.78
N ASP A 53 6.58 12.76 -18.66
CA ASP A 53 5.48 12.64 -19.62
C ASP A 53 5.94 11.95 -20.94
N LYS A 54 5.00 11.71 -21.87
CA LYS A 54 5.27 11.06 -23.16
C LYS A 54 6.28 11.80 -24.06
N GLN A 55 6.52 13.09 -23.81
CA GLN A 55 7.52 13.88 -24.53
C GLN A 55 8.89 13.85 -23.84
N GLY A 56 9.03 13.13 -22.73
CA GLY A 56 10.26 13.06 -21.95
C GLY A 56 10.51 14.28 -21.06
N ARG A 57 9.53 15.18 -20.90
CA ARG A 57 9.65 16.33 -20.00
C ARG A 57 9.51 15.84 -18.56
N ILE A 58 10.39 16.32 -17.69
CA ILE A 58 10.46 15.87 -16.29
C ILE A 58 10.03 17.00 -15.36
N ARG A 59 8.99 16.72 -14.56
CA ARG A 59 8.63 17.53 -13.39
C ARG A 59 9.15 16.84 -12.13
N ARG A 60 9.82 17.60 -11.26
CA ARG A 60 10.31 17.08 -9.97
C ARG A 60 9.50 17.65 -8.81
N THR A 61 9.06 16.76 -7.90
CA THR A 61 8.34 17.12 -6.69
C THR A 61 9.09 16.54 -5.49
N LYS A 62 9.21 17.31 -4.41
CA LYS A 62 9.79 16.84 -3.14
C LYS A 62 8.82 17.08 -2.01
N PHE A 63 8.71 16.11 -1.12
CA PHE A 63 7.87 16.18 0.06
C PHE A 63 8.44 15.33 1.20
N THR A 64 7.98 15.56 2.42
CA THR A 64 8.18 14.67 3.56
C THR A 64 6.87 13.95 3.83
N ILE A 65 6.92 12.65 4.06
CA ILE A 65 5.81 11.83 4.50
C ILE A 65 6.02 11.39 5.95
N LEU A 66 5.00 11.53 6.76
CA LEU A 66 4.88 10.97 8.11
C LEU A 66 3.75 9.95 8.10
N ARG A 67 3.93 8.84 8.80
CA ARG A 67 2.93 7.80 8.98
C ARG A 67 2.88 7.39 10.44
N LYS A 68 1.70 7.06 10.93
CA LYS A 68 1.49 6.50 12.28
C LYS A 68 0.36 5.49 12.25
N ASP A 69 0.57 4.36 12.92
CA ASP A 69 -0.45 3.37 13.17
C ASP A 69 -1.31 3.80 14.37
N GLU A 70 -2.61 3.60 14.29
CA GLU A 70 -3.50 3.73 15.44
C GLU A 70 -3.43 2.44 16.25
N PRO A 71 -3.05 2.48 17.54
CA PRO A 71 -3.01 1.28 18.35
C PRO A 71 -4.42 0.65 18.45
N PRO A 72 -4.53 -0.68 18.37
CA PRO A 72 -5.82 -1.35 18.51
C PRO A 72 -6.41 -1.09 19.90
N VAL A 73 -7.73 -0.84 19.94
CA VAL A 73 -8.48 -0.56 21.17
C VAL A 73 -8.52 -1.78 22.11
N ASN A 74 -8.28 -2.99 21.58
CA ASN A 74 -8.37 -4.24 22.34
C ASN A 74 -6.98 -4.77 22.72
N GLU A 75 -6.80 -5.08 24.00
CA GLU A 75 -5.62 -5.79 24.52
C GLU A 75 -5.56 -7.20 23.90
N GLY A 76 -4.38 -7.60 23.39
CA GLY A 76 -4.11 -8.95 22.86
C GLY A 76 -3.75 -9.02 21.39
N TYR A 77 -3.65 -7.91 20.70
CA TYR A 77 -3.16 -7.86 19.32
C TYR A 77 -1.63 -8.01 19.32
N ALA A 78 -1.12 -8.99 18.58
CA ALA A 78 0.32 -9.08 18.37
C ALA A 78 0.76 -7.87 17.52
N PRO A 79 1.71 -7.02 17.99
CA PRO A 79 2.10 -5.79 17.27
C PRO A 79 2.56 -6.06 15.84
N ASP A 80 3.06 -7.27 15.61
CA ASP A 80 3.54 -7.72 14.30
C ASP A 80 2.46 -8.22 13.35
N MET A 81 1.20 -8.25 13.74
CA MET A 81 0.04 -8.59 12.91
C MET A 81 -0.91 -7.42 12.70
N TYR A 82 -0.57 -6.23 13.18
CA TYR A 82 -1.44 -5.07 13.03
C TYR A 82 -1.54 -4.59 11.57
N CYS A 83 -2.75 -4.45 11.08
CA CYS A 83 -3.09 -3.88 9.77
C CYS A 83 -4.39 -3.03 9.88
N GLY A 84 -4.55 -2.32 11.00
CA GLY A 84 -5.72 -1.49 11.29
C GLY A 84 -5.61 -0.05 10.78
N ASP A 85 -6.23 0.85 11.49
CA ASP A 85 -6.27 2.27 11.14
C ASP A 85 -4.89 2.90 11.16
N GLN A 86 -4.65 3.80 10.20
CA GLN A 86 -3.38 4.54 10.07
C GLN A 86 -3.64 6.00 9.74
N LYS A 87 -2.66 6.84 10.06
CA LYS A 87 -2.64 8.25 9.67
C LYS A 87 -1.42 8.56 8.83
N PHE A 88 -1.62 9.33 7.77
CA PHE A 88 -0.57 9.82 6.89
C PHE A 88 -0.62 11.33 6.82
N TYR A 89 0.56 11.95 6.78
CA TYR A 89 0.72 13.39 6.61
C TYR A 89 1.84 13.65 5.62
N VAL A 90 1.53 14.30 4.51
CA VAL A 90 2.45 14.60 3.41
C VAL A 90 2.59 16.10 3.27
N TYR A 91 3.80 16.62 3.46
CA TYR A 91 4.11 18.04 3.33
C TYR A 91 5.01 18.31 2.13
N PHE A 92 4.56 19.14 1.21
CA PHE A 92 5.26 19.43 -0.04
C PHE A 92 6.25 20.59 0.12
N HIS A 93 7.48 20.35 -0.36
CA HIS A 93 8.58 21.34 -0.36
C HIS A 93 8.79 21.97 -1.73
N LEU A 94 8.67 21.18 -2.82
CA LEU A 94 8.93 21.60 -4.21
C LEU A 94 7.94 20.92 -5.17
N PRO A 95 7.67 21.52 -6.33
CA PRO A 95 8.05 22.86 -6.80
C PRO A 95 7.20 23.98 -6.14
N ALA A 96 7.40 25.23 -6.58
CA ALA A 96 6.79 26.40 -5.95
C ALA A 96 5.25 26.37 -5.95
N ASP A 97 4.64 25.80 -6.98
CA ASP A 97 3.17 25.68 -7.13
C ASP A 97 2.51 24.73 -6.12
N VAL A 98 3.27 23.78 -5.57
CA VAL A 98 2.79 22.87 -4.51
C VAL A 98 3.49 23.10 -3.16
N ASN A 99 4.39 24.09 -3.06
CA ASN A 99 5.12 24.37 -1.83
C ASN A 99 4.15 24.68 -0.69
N LYS A 100 4.37 24.07 0.48
CA LYS A 100 3.52 24.13 1.68
C LYS A 100 2.12 23.51 1.52
N MET A 101 1.82 22.87 0.42
CA MET A 101 0.63 22.04 0.31
C MET A 101 0.74 20.87 1.29
N VAL A 102 -0.38 20.45 1.86
CA VAL A 102 -0.47 19.30 2.75
C VAL A 102 -1.53 18.34 2.24
N PHE A 103 -1.18 17.06 2.17
CA PHE A 103 -2.14 15.97 1.99
C PHE A 103 -2.15 15.12 3.25
N MET A 104 -3.31 14.88 3.83
CA MET A 104 -3.49 14.08 5.03
C MET A 104 -4.52 13.00 4.79
N VAL A 105 -4.27 11.81 5.33
CA VAL A 105 -5.17 10.65 5.26
C VAL A 105 -5.35 10.08 6.65
N TRP A 106 -6.59 9.76 7.01
CA TRP A 106 -6.92 8.79 8.03
C TRP A 106 -7.46 7.56 7.30
N LYS A 107 -6.68 6.49 7.34
CA LYS A 107 -6.99 5.22 6.67
C LYS A 107 -7.85 4.36 7.58
N HIS A 108 -8.91 3.83 7.00
CA HIS A 108 -9.83 2.89 7.63
C HIS A 108 -9.93 1.63 6.77
N PRO A 109 -9.25 0.52 7.14
CA PRO A 109 -9.24 -0.70 6.33
C PRO A 109 -10.62 -1.27 6.02
N ASP A 110 -11.59 -1.07 6.92
CA ASP A 110 -12.96 -1.58 6.81
C ASP A 110 -13.97 -0.52 6.33
N GLY A 111 -13.48 0.63 5.86
CA GLY A 111 -14.32 1.75 5.43
C GLY A 111 -13.65 2.65 4.40
N ASP A 112 -14.28 3.79 4.14
CA ASP A 112 -13.69 4.82 3.30
C ASP A 112 -12.70 5.66 4.11
N ASP A 113 -11.52 5.90 3.55
CA ASP A 113 -10.53 6.78 4.16
C ASP A 113 -11.00 8.23 4.14
N ASP A 114 -10.70 8.96 5.20
CA ASP A 114 -10.82 10.42 5.24
C ASP A 114 -9.57 11.05 4.64
N ARG A 115 -9.75 11.93 3.65
CA ARG A 115 -8.63 12.59 2.94
C ARG A 115 -8.83 14.09 2.88
N TRP A 116 -7.78 14.84 3.20
CA TRP A 116 -7.76 16.32 3.13
C TRP A 116 -6.58 16.79 2.29
N LEU A 117 -6.84 17.80 1.48
CA LEU A 117 -5.82 18.52 0.73
C LEU A 117 -5.87 19.99 1.11
N TYR A 118 -4.80 20.51 1.70
CA TYR A 118 -4.64 21.94 1.97
C TYR A 118 -3.92 22.61 0.80
N LEU A 119 -4.54 23.65 0.24
CA LEU A 119 -4.04 24.46 -0.85
C LEU A 119 -3.65 25.84 -0.30
N PRO A 120 -2.35 26.08 -0.01
CA PRO A 120 -1.91 27.30 0.70
C PRO A 120 -2.17 28.58 -0.09
N ALA A 121 -2.10 28.54 -1.43
CA ALA A 121 -2.38 29.73 -2.26
C ALA A 121 -3.80 30.25 -2.14
N LEU A 122 -4.75 29.40 -1.72
CA LEU A 122 -6.17 29.72 -1.55
C LEU A 122 -6.61 29.72 -0.08
N ASP A 123 -5.70 29.38 0.85
CA ASP A 123 -6.02 29.04 2.26
C ASP A 123 -7.20 28.06 2.37
N LEU A 124 -7.29 27.12 1.47
CA LEU A 124 -8.40 26.19 1.33
C LEU A 124 -8.04 24.79 1.79
N VAL A 125 -8.82 24.21 2.69
CA VAL A 125 -8.83 22.78 2.97
C VAL A 125 -9.97 22.14 2.17
N LYS A 126 -9.62 21.28 1.23
CA LYS A 126 -10.55 20.46 0.45
C LYS A 126 -10.57 19.04 0.99
N ARG A 127 -11.75 18.47 1.23
CA ARG A 127 -11.88 17.00 1.40
C ARG A 127 -11.87 16.34 0.01
N ILE A 128 -11.10 15.26 -0.12
CA ILE A 128 -11.10 14.42 -1.33
C ILE A 128 -12.14 13.32 -1.09
N ALA A 129 -13.16 13.28 -1.93
CA ALA A 129 -14.23 12.30 -1.82
C ALA A 129 -13.69 10.87 -2.08
N ALA A 130 -14.35 9.85 -1.51
CA ALA A 130 -13.99 8.45 -1.71
C ALA A 130 -13.93 8.08 -3.22
N ALA A 131 -14.82 8.61 -4.04
CA ALA A 131 -14.82 8.41 -5.49
C ALA A 131 -13.59 9.03 -6.21
N GLU A 132 -12.92 10.02 -5.60
CA GLU A 132 -11.72 10.67 -6.18
C GLU A 132 -10.41 9.97 -5.79
N LYS A 133 -10.44 8.92 -4.95
CA LYS A 133 -9.23 8.21 -4.46
C LYS A 133 -8.37 7.63 -5.58
N ARG A 134 -8.98 7.31 -6.71
CA ARG A 134 -8.31 6.78 -7.91
C ARG A 134 -7.90 7.86 -8.93
N THR A 135 -7.84 9.12 -8.51
CA THR A 135 -7.30 10.21 -9.33
C THR A 135 -5.81 10.42 -9.06
N SER A 136 -5.13 11.10 -9.99
CA SER A 136 -3.69 11.32 -9.96
C SER A 136 -3.25 12.08 -8.70
N PHE A 137 -2.28 11.53 -7.97
CA PHE A 137 -1.62 12.19 -6.86
C PHE A 137 -0.67 13.27 -7.37
N VAL A 138 -1.10 14.53 -7.27
CA VAL A 138 -0.31 15.74 -7.60
C VAL A 138 0.30 15.71 -9.01
N GLY A 139 -0.45 15.17 -9.98
CA GLY A 139 -0.04 15.06 -11.39
C GLY A 139 0.95 13.93 -11.67
N SER A 140 1.19 13.03 -10.71
CA SER A 140 2.00 11.82 -10.89
C SER A 140 1.18 10.65 -11.47
N HIS A 141 1.86 9.53 -11.78
CA HIS A 141 1.22 8.27 -12.17
C HIS A 141 0.81 7.41 -10.98
N PHE A 142 1.11 7.86 -9.75
CA PHE A 142 0.49 7.33 -8.53
C PHE A 142 -0.87 7.99 -8.29
N PHE A 143 -1.77 7.28 -7.65
CA PHE A 143 -3.08 7.79 -7.25
C PHE A 143 -3.10 8.16 -5.76
N TYR A 144 -4.10 8.91 -5.32
CA TYR A 144 -4.24 9.22 -3.89
C TYR A 144 -4.35 7.95 -3.03
N GLU A 145 -5.04 6.91 -3.54
CA GLU A 145 -5.12 5.61 -2.87
C GLU A 145 -3.76 4.91 -2.71
N ASP A 146 -2.82 5.09 -3.66
CA ASP A 146 -1.50 4.45 -3.58
C ASP A 146 -0.64 5.01 -2.42
N VAL A 147 -0.95 6.21 -1.90
CA VAL A 147 -0.21 6.81 -0.77
C VAL A 147 -0.46 6.06 0.53
N SER A 148 -1.72 5.71 0.80
CA SER A 148 -2.15 4.99 2.01
C SER A 148 -2.33 3.48 1.78
N GLY A 149 -2.28 3.05 0.52
CA GLY A 149 -2.54 1.68 0.09
C GLY A 149 -4.03 1.34 -0.02
N ARG A 150 -4.35 0.50 -0.99
CA ARG A 150 -5.68 -0.08 -1.16
C ARG A 150 -5.97 -1.05 -0.03
N SER A 151 -7.20 -1.04 0.51
CA SER A 151 -7.62 -2.03 1.49
C SER A 151 -7.54 -3.44 0.89
N ILE A 152 -6.91 -4.36 1.61
CA ILE A 152 -6.88 -5.78 1.21
C ILE A 152 -8.26 -6.40 1.25
N ASN A 153 -9.20 -5.84 2.03
CA ASN A 153 -10.58 -6.31 2.11
C ASN A 153 -11.41 -5.92 0.88
N ALA A 154 -10.91 -5.00 0.03
CA ALA A 154 -11.61 -4.55 -1.18
C ALA A 154 -11.50 -5.51 -2.36
N ASP A 155 -10.65 -6.55 -2.27
CA ASP A 155 -10.38 -7.47 -3.37
C ASP A 155 -10.54 -8.94 -2.95
N GLU A 156 -10.83 -9.80 -3.91
CA GLU A 156 -10.66 -11.25 -3.83
C GLU A 156 -9.23 -11.58 -4.25
N HIS A 157 -8.55 -12.46 -3.50
CA HIS A 157 -7.16 -12.82 -3.72
C HIS A 157 -7.02 -14.29 -4.15
N GLU A 158 -6.24 -14.52 -5.20
CA GLU A 158 -5.95 -15.85 -5.74
C GLU A 158 -4.44 -16.00 -5.93
N LEU A 159 -3.83 -17.08 -5.38
CA LEU A 159 -2.46 -17.44 -5.68
C LEU A 159 -2.43 -18.17 -7.01
N VAL A 160 -1.96 -17.52 -8.07
CA VAL A 160 -1.97 -18.08 -9.43
C VAL A 160 -0.69 -18.81 -9.78
N GLU A 161 0.42 -18.48 -9.11
CA GLU A 161 1.71 -19.14 -9.34
C GLU A 161 2.64 -18.96 -8.14
N THR A 162 3.50 -19.95 -7.91
CA THR A 162 4.64 -19.87 -6.99
C THR A 162 5.89 -20.22 -7.75
N THR A 163 6.83 -19.26 -7.82
CA THR A 163 8.17 -19.47 -8.39
C THR A 163 9.20 -19.69 -7.28
N ASP A 164 10.47 -19.86 -7.63
CA ASP A 164 11.55 -19.97 -6.63
C ASP A 164 11.64 -18.70 -5.74
N ASN A 165 11.35 -17.52 -6.30
CA ASN A 165 11.54 -16.25 -5.62
C ASN A 165 10.22 -15.52 -5.28
N TYR A 166 9.11 -15.84 -5.94
CA TYR A 166 7.88 -15.03 -5.83
C TYR A 166 6.63 -15.86 -5.63
N TYR A 167 5.71 -15.32 -4.82
CA TYR A 167 4.29 -15.61 -4.90
C TYR A 167 3.67 -14.65 -5.91
N ILE A 168 2.88 -15.16 -6.86
CA ILE A 168 2.16 -14.33 -7.84
C ILE A 168 0.68 -14.40 -7.53
N LEU A 169 0.13 -13.29 -7.07
CA LEU A 169 -1.28 -13.17 -6.74
C LEU A 169 -2.04 -12.46 -7.86
N LYS A 170 -3.25 -12.92 -8.14
CA LYS A 170 -4.27 -12.18 -8.87
C LYS A 170 -5.27 -11.61 -7.88
N ASN A 171 -5.57 -10.32 -8.00
CA ASN A 171 -6.46 -9.60 -7.11
C ASN A 171 -7.60 -9.04 -7.94
N THR A 172 -8.83 -9.39 -7.60
CA THR A 172 -10.04 -8.98 -8.32
C THR A 172 -10.91 -8.13 -7.41
N PRO A 173 -11.28 -6.89 -7.80
CA PRO A 173 -12.09 -6.02 -6.96
C PRO A 173 -13.47 -6.64 -6.69
N LYS A 174 -13.90 -6.64 -5.43
CA LYS A 174 -15.26 -7.06 -5.03
C LYS A 174 -16.33 -6.12 -5.60
N ASP A 175 -16.02 -4.83 -5.67
CA ASP A 175 -16.83 -3.81 -6.33
C ASP A 175 -16.12 -3.33 -7.59
N ALA A 176 -16.49 -3.93 -8.74
CA ALA A 176 -15.90 -3.65 -10.04
C ALA A 176 -16.20 -2.24 -10.56
N ASP A 177 -17.22 -1.55 -10.04
CA ASP A 177 -17.60 -0.21 -10.48
C ASP A 177 -16.85 0.88 -9.70
N SER A 178 -16.26 0.54 -8.57
CA SER A 178 -15.47 1.48 -7.75
C SER A 178 -14.05 1.75 -8.30
N VAL A 179 -13.61 0.99 -9.32
CA VAL A 179 -12.26 1.07 -9.88
C VAL A 179 -12.26 0.95 -11.41
N GLU A 180 -11.19 1.44 -12.04
CA GLU A 180 -11.00 1.42 -13.49
C GLU A 180 -10.39 0.11 -14.03
N PHE A 181 -9.92 -0.79 -13.17
CA PHE A 181 -9.31 -2.07 -13.56
C PHE A 181 -10.29 -3.25 -13.37
N ALA A 182 -10.07 -4.32 -14.13
CA ALA A 182 -10.78 -5.59 -13.95
C ALA A 182 -10.10 -6.46 -12.87
N TYR A 183 -8.78 -6.47 -12.90
CA TYR A 183 -7.94 -7.16 -11.90
C TYR A 183 -6.51 -6.61 -11.96
N TYR A 184 -5.70 -6.96 -10.97
CA TYR A 184 -4.26 -6.74 -11.02
C TYR A 184 -3.51 -7.97 -10.50
N LYS A 185 -2.27 -8.13 -10.96
CA LYS A 185 -1.35 -9.17 -10.47
C LYS A 185 -0.26 -8.52 -9.65
N MET A 186 0.16 -9.19 -8.56
CA MET A 186 1.28 -8.79 -7.73
C MET A 186 2.32 -9.91 -7.67
N TRP A 187 3.59 -9.55 -7.77
CA TRP A 187 4.73 -10.40 -7.49
C TRP A 187 5.28 -10.03 -6.12
N ILE A 188 5.20 -10.96 -5.19
CA ILE A 188 5.59 -10.79 -3.79
C ILE A 188 6.80 -11.66 -3.52
N HIS A 189 7.90 -11.07 -3.08
CA HIS A 189 9.13 -11.81 -2.78
C HIS A 189 8.91 -12.75 -1.59
N ARG A 190 9.26 -14.03 -1.74
CA ARG A 190 8.89 -15.08 -0.79
C ARG A 190 9.50 -14.91 0.61
N GLU A 191 10.73 -14.41 0.70
CA GLU A 191 11.42 -14.27 1.99
C GLU A 191 11.06 -12.96 2.70
N THR A 192 10.90 -11.87 1.95
CA THR A 192 10.74 -10.52 2.54
C THR A 192 9.32 -9.99 2.46
N PHE A 193 8.43 -10.66 1.72
CA PHE A 193 7.08 -10.21 1.39
C PHE A 193 6.98 -8.82 0.74
N VAL A 194 8.10 -8.30 0.22
CA VAL A 194 8.11 -7.06 -0.56
C VAL A 194 7.35 -7.28 -1.87
N ILE A 195 6.42 -6.38 -2.17
CA ILE A 195 5.76 -6.31 -3.48
C ILE A 195 6.77 -5.72 -4.47
N VAL A 196 7.36 -6.56 -5.31
CA VAL A 196 8.39 -6.13 -6.27
C VAL A 196 7.81 -5.64 -7.59
N LYS A 197 6.61 -6.09 -7.94
CA LYS A 197 5.91 -5.71 -9.17
C LYS A 197 4.41 -5.81 -8.99
N ALA A 198 3.66 -4.91 -9.66
CA ALA A 198 2.22 -5.07 -9.88
C ALA A 198 1.85 -4.66 -11.30
N GLU A 199 0.93 -5.38 -11.92
CA GLU A 199 0.41 -5.12 -13.26
C GLU A 199 -1.11 -5.02 -13.21
N TYR A 200 -1.66 -3.91 -13.70
CA TYR A 200 -3.09 -3.64 -13.71
C TYR A 200 -3.66 -3.84 -15.11
N TYR A 201 -4.78 -4.54 -15.17
CA TYR A 201 -5.48 -4.89 -16.40
C TYR A 201 -6.86 -4.25 -16.41
N ASP A 202 -7.20 -3.57 -17.49
CA ASP A 202 -8.49 -2.93 -17.63
C ASP A 202 -9.63 -3.92 -17.97
N LYS A 203 -10.85 -3.39 -18.11
CA LYS A 203 -12.04 -4.20 -18.39
C LYS A 203 -12.01 -4.88 -19.78
N SER A 204 -11.09 -4.46 -20.67
CA SER A 204 -10.82 -5.10 -21.96
C SER A 204 -9.76 -6.21 -21.87
N GLY A 205 -9.09 -6.33 -20.72
CA GLY A 205 -8.02 -7.29 -20.49
C GLY A 205 -6.63 -6.77 -20.89
N ASP A 206 -6.52 -5.50 -21.27
CA ASP A 206 -5.26 -4.88 -21.65
C ASP A 206 -4.50 -4.37 -20.43
N LYS A 207 -3.19 -4.65 -20.36
CA LYS A 207 -2.33 -4.09 -19.32
C LYS A 207 -2.14 -2.60 -19.58
N TYR A 208 -2.55 -1.77 -18.62
CA TYR A 208 -2.48 -0.32 -18.78
C TYR A 208 -1.57 0.39 -17.77
N ARG A 209 -1.26 -0.24 -16.63
CA ARG A 209 -0.47 0.36 -15.56
C ARG A 209 0.46 -0.68 -14.94
N GLU A 210 1.67 -0.26 -14.56
CA GLU A 210 2.68 -1.14 -13.99
C GLU A 210 3.46 -0.44 -12.88
N TYR A 211 3.56 -1.11 -11.73
CA TYR A 211 4.44 -0.77 -10.63
C TYR A 211 5.67 -1.68 -10.63
N ALA A 212 6.83 -1.13 -10.32
CA ALA A 212 8.05 -1.89 -10.08
C ALA A 212 8.85 -1.29 -8.92
N ALA A 213 9.22 -2.10 -7.93
CA ALA A 213 10.26 -1.77 -6.97
C ALA A 213 11.61 -1.85 -7.68
N LEU A 214 12.35 -0.76 -7.68
CA LEU A 214 13.64 -0.66 -8.36
C LEU A 214 14.81 -0.87 -7.41
N GLU A 215 14.60 -0.55 -6.12
CA GLU A 215 15.60 -0.70 -5.08
C GLU A 215 14.92 -1.02 -3.75
N VAL A 216 15.48 -2.00 -3.04
CA VAL A 216 15.04 -2.41 -1.71
C VAL A 216 16.25 -2.44 -0.78
N GLN A 217 16.13 -1.82 0.38
CA GLN A 217 17.18 -1.80 1.41
C GLN A 217 16.62 -2.29 2.74
N SER A 218 17.48 -2.83 3.61
CA SER A 218 17.12 -3.09 5.00
C SER A 218 17.39 -1.83 5.83
N ILE A 219 16.35 -1.22 6.37
CA ILE A 219 16.43 -0.01 7.21
C ILE A 219 15.90 -0.36 8.60
N GLN A 220 16.73 -0.25 9.63
CA GLN A 220 16.39 -0.66 11.01
C GLN A 220 15.85 -2.11 11.10
N GLY A 221 16.31 -3.00 10.20
CA GLY A 221 15.83 -4.39 10.11
C GLY A 221 14.58 -4.60 9.26
N TYR A 222 13.94 -3.53 8.77
CA TYR A 222 12.76 -3.59 7.90
C TYR A 222 13.14 -3.60 6.41
N PRO A 223 12.64 -4.55 5.60
CA PRO A 223 12.82 -4.53 4.15
C PRO A 223 12.02 -3.37 3.55
N THR A 224 12.69 -2.35 3.08
CA THR A 224 12.11 -1.08 2.65
C THR A 224 12.36 -0.84 1.17
N VAL A 225 11.32 -0.57 0.39
CA VAL A 225 11.44 -0.09 -0.99
C VAL A 225 11.92 1.36 -0.94
N THR A 226 13.15 1.61 -1.36
CA THR A 226 13.75 2.96 -1.39
C THR A 226 13.61 3.63 -2.73
N LYS A 227 13.33 2.88 -3.79
CA LYS A 227 13.04 3.41 -5.13
C LYS A 227 12.01 2.57 -5.84
N ALA A 228 11.02 3.21 -6.43
CA ALA A 228 9.98 2.55 -7.19
C ALA A 228 9.58 3.35 -8.42
N ARG A 229 8.94 2.68 -9.39
CA ARG A 229 8.38 3.29 -10.58
C ARG A 229 6.92 2.88 -10.76
N MET A 230 6.09 3.84 -11.12
CA MET A 230 4.76 3.62 -11.66
C MET A 230 4.76 4.07 -13.12
N LYS A 231 4.40 3.19 -14.04
CA LYS A 231 4.27 3.49 -15.48
C LYS A 231 2.80 3.40 -15.90
N ASP A 232 2.33 4.39 -16.65
CA ASP A 232 1.07 4.35 -17.36
C ASP A 232 1.35 4.04 -18.84
N LEU A 233 0.88 2.88 -19.30
CA LEU A 233 1.12 2.38 -20.67
C LEU A 233 0.18 3.03 -21.70
N ARG A 234 -0.92 3.67 -21.26
CA ARG A 234 -1.84 4.41 -22.13
C ARG A 234 -1.26 5.74 -22.55
N THR A 235 -0.57 6.40 -21.63
CA THR A 235 0.01 7.73 -21.87
C THR A 235 1.50 7.67 -22.16
N ASP A 236 2.15 6.49 -22.03
CA ASP A 236 3.60 6.28 -22.09
C ASP A 236 4.40 7.18 -21.13
N GLY A 237 3.77 7.59 -20.04
CA GLY A 237 4.37 8.35 -18.97
C GLY A 237 4.77 7.46 -17.80
N ASN A 238 5.66 7.98 -16.95
CA ASN A 238 6.02 7.28 -15.72
C ASN A 238 6.40 8.24 -14.59
N THR A 239 6.33 7.75 -13.36
CA THR A 239 6.85 8.44 -12.17
C THR A 239 7.82 7.52 -11.47
N VAL A 240 9.03 8.00 -11.25
CA VAL A 240 10.00 7.38 -10.34
C VAL A 240 9.93 8.10 -9.01
N ILE A 241 9.77 7.34 -7.93
CA ILE A 241 9.77 7.83 -6.55
C ILE A 241 11.00 7.28 -5.83
N GLU A 242 11.68 8.12 -5.08
CA GLU A 242 12.85 7.79 -4.26
C GLU A 242 12.61 8.25 -2.83
N TYR A 243 12.84 7.35 -1.87
CA TYR A 243 12.74 7.61 -0.44
C TYR A 243 14.14 7.73 0.16
N SER A 244 14.37 8.76 0.95
CA SER A 244 15.62 9.00 1.68
C SER A 244 15.31 9.35 3.14
N ASP A 245 16.31 9.25 4.00
CA ASP A 245 16.19 9.53 5.45
C ASP A 245 14.99 8.80 6.08
N VAL A 246 14.73 7.57 5.64
CA VAL A 246 13.66 6.73 6.18
C VAL A 246 13.99 6.37 7.61
N LYS A 247 13.04 6.61 8.51
CA LYS A 247 13.14 6.28 9.93
C LYS A 247 11.83 5.70 10.41
N TYR A 248 11.93 4.62 11.17
CA TYR A 248 10.81 3.95 11.83
C TYR A 248 10.90 4.15 13.34
N ASN A 249 9.77 4.09 14.03
CA ASN A 249 9.65 4.16 15.50
C ASN A 249 10.30 5.43 16.07
N ILE A 250 9.84 6.60 15.61
CA ILE A 250 10.35 7.92 16.00
C ILE A 250 9.44 8.66 16.99
N ASP A 251 8.41 7.95 17.51
CA ASP A 251 7.46 8.44 18.52
C ASP A 251 6.72 9.70 18.09
N LEU A 252 6.12 9.68 16.88
CA LEU A 252 5.31 10.80 16.38
C LEU A 252 4.09 11.02 17.29
N PRO A 253 3.85 12.26 17.77
CA PRO A 253 2.65 12.54 18.56
C PRO A 253 1.37 12.54 17.69
N GLU A 254 0.25 12.14 18.30
CA GLU A 254 -1.06 12.02 17.65
C GLU A 254 -1.54 13.32 17.01
N ASP A 255 -1.29 14.45 17.67
CA ASP A 255 -1.77 15.76 17.25
C ASP A 255 -1.19 16.21 15.89
N VAL A 256 -0.06 15.64 15.44
CA VAL A 256 0.52 15.87 14.10
C VAL A 256 -0.49 15.58 12.98
N PHE A 257 -1.37 14.60 13.20
CA PHE A 257 -2.32 14.12 12.20
C PHE A 257 -3.72 14.75 12.36
N THR A 258 -3.79 16.00 12.84
CA THR A 258 -5.05 16.71 13.01
C THR A 258 -5.23 17.82 11.96
N GLU A 259 -6.48 18.26 11.72
CA GLU A 259 -6.79 19.33 10.77
C GLU A 259 -6.08 20.66 11.13
N ARG A 260 -5.72 20.88 12.39
CA ARG A 260 -4.93 22.03 12.84
C ARG A 260 -3.60 22.14 12.07
N TYR A 261 -2.94 21.00 11.86
CA TYR A 261 -1.63 20.97 11.20
C TYR A 261 -1.70 21.01 9.66
N LEU A 262 -2.88 21.03 9.07
CA LEU A 262 -3.02 21.32 7.64
C LEU A 262 -2.56 22.74 7.33
N ARG A 263 -2.94 23.74 8.17
CA ARG A 263 -2.54 25.15 8.01
C ARG A 263 -1.25 25.52 8.73
N ARG A 264 -0.88 24.76 9.75
CA ARG A 264 0.27 25.05 10.63
C ARG A 264 1.18 23.82 10.72
N PRO A 265 1.97 23.50 9.66
CA PRO A 265 2.72 22.25 9.58
C PRO A 265 3.67 22.07 10.77
N PRO A 266 3.83 20.82 11.27
CA PRO A 266 4.65 20.49 12.42
C PRO A 266 6.14 20.41 12.00
N LEU A 267 6.77 21.57 11.76
CA LEU A 267 8.11 21.69 11.13
C LEU A 267 9.20 20.90 11.86
N THR A 268 9.03 20.59 13.14
CA THR A 268 9.97 19.78 13.93
C THR A 268 10.14 18.37 13.36
N TYR A 269 9.06 17.80 12.80
CA TYR A 269 9.05 16.45 12.25
C TYR A 269 9.26 16.40 10.74
N LEU A 270 9.29 17.56 10.09
CA LEU A 270 9.40 17.69 8.62
C LEU A 270 10.82 18.01 8.12
N ARG A 271 11.79 18.20 9.05
CA ARG A 271 13.19 18.57 8.73
C ARG A 271 14.12 17.38 8.78
#